data_2737aae3f9618296ba01e0820c39b492
#
_entry.id   2737aae3f9618296ba01e0820c39b492
#
_cell.length_a   1.000
_cell.length_b   1.000
_cell.length_c   1.000
_cell.angle_alpha   90.00
_cell.angle_beta   90.00
_cell.angle_gamma   90.00
#
_symmetry.space_group_name_H-M   'P 1'
#
loop_
_entity.id
_entity.type
_entity.pdbx_description
1 polymer ?
#
loop_
_entity_poly.entity_id
_entity_poly.type
_entity_poly.pdbx_seq_one_letter_code
_entity_poly.pdbx_strand_id
1 'polypeptide(L)'
;MKKLTSGMHIRVVSPSSSIERIGGFEANLVAKERLEKLGFTVSFSEHYLENDILGSASIESRVADIHAAFSDDSVDAILATIGGFNCNELLPYLDFELIARNPKIFCGYSDTTALLNAIYSKTGMKTYMGPSYSSFKMDALQDYQTESWLKAVSQTSYELTPSEKWGDNAWYLPDAPLTFHETEWKVYNHGKAQATAIGGNLSTFSLLRGTPYTPTDENYVLFVEEAEEDDYVEFERNLAALLQAYPNPQALLIGRFPKECQMTEELLLYILDKHPILKQIPVLYDLDFAHTQPLFTITIGAQVTVDTETMSIRIDE
;
A
#
# COMPACT_ATOMS: atom_id res chain seq x y z
N MET A 1 -10.74 9.73 -12.58
CA MET A 1 -9.32 9.57 -12.99
C MET A 1 -9.27 8.62 -14.19
N LYS A 2 -8.32 8.83 -15.14
CA LYS A 2 -8.15 7.95 -16.30
C LYS A 2 -7.64 6.57 -15.84
N LYS A 3 -8.22 5.50 -16.37
CA LYS A 3 -7.81 4.13 -16.05
C LYS A 3 -6.62 3.71 -16.91
N LEU A 4 -5.73 2.88 -16.35
CA LEU A 4 -4.51 2.45 -17.03
C LEU A 4 -4.81 1.41 -18.11
N THR A 5 -4.24 1.60 -19.29
CA THR A 5 -4.37 0.68 -20.44
C THR A 5 -3.01 0.52 -21.12
N SER A 6 -2.85 -0.57 -21.89
CA SER A 6 -1.63 -0.79 -22.70
C SER A 6 -1.30 0.42 -23.56
N GLY A 7 -0.04 0.73 -23.72
CA GLY A 7 0.50 1.91 -24.42
C GLY A 7 0.69 3.13 -23.52
N MET A 8 0.21 3.12 -22.28
CA MET A 8 0.38 4.23 -21.35
C MET A 8 1.75 4.26 -20.70
N HIS A 9 2.10 5.43 -20.17
CA HIS A 9 3.40 5.74 -19.61
C HIS A 9 3.40 5.75 -18.08
N ILE A 10 4.27 4.95 -17.49
CA ILE A 10 4.53 4.87 -16.05
C ILE A 10 5.83 5.61 -15.73
N ARG A 11 5.77 6.58 -14.80
CA ARG A 11 6.94 7.21 -14.22
C ARG A 11 7.23 6.57 -12.85
N VAL A 12 8.45 6.10 -12.66
CA VAL A 12 8.94 5.60 -11.37
C VAL A 12 9.62 6.75 -10.61
N VAL A 13 9.20 6.96 -9.37
CA VAL A 13 9.75 7.98 -8.45
C VAL A 13 10.25 7.34 -7.17
N SER A 14 11.27 7.90 -6.53
CA SER A 14 11.80 7.42 -5.23
C SER A 14 11.39 8.37 -4.10
N PRO A 15 10.13 8.30 -3.59
CA PRO A 15 9.65 9.25 -2.58
C PRO A 15 10.19 8.92 -1.18
N SER A 16 10.73 7.74 -0.97
CA SER A 16 11.34 7.25 0.25
C SER A 16 12.76 6.76 -0.04
N SER A 17 13.06 5.48 0.20
CA SER A 17 14.39 4.93 -0.08
C SER A 17 14.71 4.89 -1.57
N SER A 18 15.98 5.09 -1.90
CA SER A 18 16.53 4.85 -3.23
C SER A 18 16.55 3.36 -3.57
N ILE A 19 16.54 3.03 -4.87
CA ILE A 19 16.68 1.67 -5.40
C ILE A 19 17.99 1.00 -4.96
N GLU A 20 18.98 1.77 -4.55
CA GLU A 20 20.27 1.27 -4.04
C GLU A 20 20.09 0.36 -2.81
N ARG A 21 19.03 0.57 -2.01
CA ARG A 21 18.69 -0.29 -0.87
C ARG A 21 18.48 -1.76 -1.26
N ILE A 22 18.07 -2.03 -2.50
CA ILE A 22 17.76 -3.38 -2.98
C ILE A 22 18.59 -3.78 -4.20
N GLY A 23 19.86 -3.37 -4.23
CA GLY A 23 20.84 -3.81 -5.21
C GLY A 23 21.00 -2.91 -6.43
N GLY A 24 20.43 -1.71 -6.40
CA GLY A 24 20.62 -0.69 -7.44
C GLY A 24 19.80 -0.91 -8.71
N PHE A 25 20.03 -0.05 -9.68
CA PHE A 25 19.26 0.03 -10.92
C PHE A 25 19.28 -1.27 -11.73
N GLU A 26 20.47 -1.79 -12.00
CA GLU A 26 20.66 -2.97 -12.86
C GLU A 26 19.97 -4.22 -12.29
N ALA A 27 20.07 -4.44 -10.98
CA ALA A 27 19.43 -5.59 -10.31
C ALA A 27 17.89 -5.55 -10.35
N ASN A 28 17.30 -4.41 -10.70
CA ASN A 28 15.85 -4.20 -10.75
C ASN A 28 15.31 -3.98 -12.18
N LEU A 29 16.13 -4.13 -13.22
CA LEU A 29 15.69 -4.01 -14.62
C LEU A 29 14.61 -5.03 -15.00
N VAL A 30 14.60 -6.19 -14.38
CA VAL A 30 13.53 -7.21 -14.53
C VAL A 30 12.14 -6.62 -14.26
N ALA A 31 12.01 -5.73 -13.29
CA ALA A 31 10.74 -5.05 -13.01
C ALA A 31 10.30 -4.17 -14.19
N LYS A 32 11.22 -3.41 -14.77
CA LYS A 32 10.97 -2.60 -15.98
C LYS A 32 10.55 -3.47 -17.15
N GLU A 33 11.30 -4.53 -17.44
CA GLU A 33 11.01 -5.45 -18.53
C GLU A 33 9.62 -6.10 -18.37
N ARG A 34 9.23 -6.44 -17.15
CA ARG A 34 7.93 -7.03 -16.85
C ARG A 34 6.79 -6.04 -17.10
N LEU A 35 6.92 -4.80 -16.66
CA LEU A 35 5.95 -3.73 -16.95
C LEU A 35 5.88 -3.43 -18.46
N GLU A 36 7.01 -3.44 -19.18
CA GLU A 36 7.05 -3.25 -20.63
C GLU A 36 6.39 -4.41 -21.38
N LYS A 37 6.54 -5.65 -20.90
CA LYS A 37 5.82 -6.83 -21.45
C LYS A 37 4.30 -6.74 -21.26
N LEU A 38 3.84 -6.03 -20.22
CA LEU A 38 2.41 -5.72 -20.03
C LEU A 38 1.93 -4.60 -20.97
N GLY A 39 2.82 -4.01 -21.76
CA GLY A 39 2.52 -3.00 -22.76
C GLY A 39 2.69 -1.56 -22.31
N PHE A 40 3.31 -1.31 -21.16
CA PHE A 40 3.55 0.04 -20.65
C PHE A 40 4.91 0.60 -21.12
N THR A 41 5.03 1.92 -21.22
CA THR A 41 6.34 2.58 -21.29
C THR A 41 6.77 2.93 -19.88
N VAL A 42 8.03 2.68 -19.52
CA VAL A 42 8.55 2.94 -18.17
C VAL A 42 9.71 3.91 -18.21
N SER A 43 9.63 4.98 -17.45
CA SER A 43 10.71 5.94 -17.24
C SER A 43 10.94 6.20 -15.76
N PHE A 44 12.05 6.84 -15.45
CA PHE A 44 12.47 7.14 -14.08
C PHE A 44 12.60 8.65 -13.90
N SER A 45 12.35 9.13 -12.68
CA SER A 45 12.52 10.53 -12.33
C SER A 45 14.00 10.97 -12.37
N GLU A 46 14.24 12.26 -12.39
CA GLU A 46 15.58 12.84 -12.51
C GLU A 46 16.50 12.42 -11.36
N HIS A 47 15.98 12.47 -10.13
CA HIS A 47 16.75 12.17 -8.91
C HIS A 47 16.58 10.72 -8.43
N TYR A 48 16.10 9.81 -9.30
CA TYR A 48 15.76 8.43 -8.97
C TYR A 48 16.88 7.64 -8.28
N LEU A 49 18.15 7.92 -8.63
CA LEU A 49 19.34 7.26 -8.08
C LEU A 49 20.02 8.08 -6.98
N GLU A 50 19.53 9.29 -6.70
CA GLU A 50 20.11 10.11 -5.64
C GLU A 50 19.96 9.43 -4.29
N ASN A 51 21.02 9.45 -3.48
CA ASN A 51 21.09 8.71 -2.24
C ASN A 51 22.00 9.41 -1.24
N ASP A 52 21.53 9.56 -0.02
CA ASP A 52 22.26 10.12 1.10
C ASP A 52 22.63 9.06 2.17
N ILE A 53 23.10 9.49 3.33
CA ILE A 53 23.45 8.61 4.44
C ILE A 53 22.25 7.86 5.02
N LEU A 54 21.01 8.34 4.80
CA LEU A 54 19.78 7.70 5.24
C LEU A 54 19.16 6.79 4.18
N GLY A 55 19.79 6.72 3.01
CA GLY A 55 19.32 5.86 1.91
C GLY A 55 18.23 6.51 1.03
N SER A 56 18.09 7.83 1.06
CA SER A 56 17.08 8.59 0.33
C SER A 56 17.71 9.79 -0.39
N ALA A 57 17.02 10.31 -1.40
CA ALA A 57 17.35 11.62 -1.96
C ALA A 57 16.98 12.76 -0.98
N SER A 58 17.44 13.98 -1.26
CA SER A 58 17.03 15.16 -0.48
C SER A 58 15.51 15.39 -0.54
N ILE A 59 14.95 16.09 0.43
CA ILE A 59 13.51 16.46 0.41
C ILE A 59 13.21 17.23 -0.89
N GLU A 60 14.04 18.19 -1.26
CA GLU A 60 13.88 19.01 -2.46
C GLU A 60 13.83 18.16 -3.73
N SER A 61 14.76 17.20 -3.87
CA SER A 61 14.84 16.30 -5.02
C SER A 61 13.61 15.41 -5.14
N ARG A 62 13.19 14.80 -4.03
CA ARG A 62 12.00 13.92 -3.99
C ARG A 62 10.71 14.66 -4.30
N VAL A 63 10.55 15.88 -3.74
CA VAL A 63 9.40 16.75 -4.02
C VAL A 63 9.40 17.20 -5.48
N ALA A 64 10.55 17.61 -6.02
CA ALA A 64 10.67 17.99 -7.43
C ALA A 64 10.28 16.85 -8.37
N ASP A 65 10.73 15.62 -8.09
CA ASP A 65 10.41 14.41 -8.87
C ASP A 65 8.91 14.11 -8.85
N ILE A 66 8.27 14.20 -7.69
CA ILE A 66 6.81 14.01 -7.56
C ILE A 66 6.06 15.09 -8.35
N HIS A 67 6.42 16.37 -8.19
CA HIS A 67 5.76 17.46 -8.91
C HIS A 67 5.97 17.34 -10.43
N ALA A 68 7.17 16.99 -10.88
CA ALA A 68 7.47 16.76 -12.30
C ALA A 68 6.63 15.60 -12.87
N ALA A 69 6.52 14.49 -12.13
CA ALA A 69 5.72 13.34 -12.56
C ALA A 69 4.22 13.68 -12.67
N PHE A 70 3.67 14.48 -11.75
CA PHE A 70 2.29 14.93 -11.84
C PHE A 70 2.07 15.98 -12.93
N SER A 71 3.04 16.86 -13.20
CA SER A 71 2.91 17.94 -14.20
C SER A 71 3.14 17.48 -15.63
N ASP A 72 3.79 16.34 -15.85
CA ASP A 72 4.13 15.84 -17.18
C ASP A 72 2.91 15.17 -17.82
N ASP A 73 2.30 15.83 -18.82
CA ASP A 73 1.13 15.31 -19.54
C ASP A 73 1.37 13.96 -20.25
N SER A 74 2.62 13.59 -20.51
CA SER A 74 2.98 12.28 -21.08
C SER A 74 2.94 11.14 -20.08
N VAL A 75 2.86 11.42 -18.77
CA VAL A 75 2.82 10.43 -17.69
C VAL A 75 1.36 10.12 -17.33
N ASP A 76 0.98 8.85 -17.39
CA ASP A 76 -0.36 8.39 -17.04
C ASP A 76 -0.43 7.80 -15.62
N ALA A 77 0.66 7.19 -15.15
CA ALA A 77 0.74 6.59 -13.81
C ALA A 77 2.12 6.82 -13.17
N ILE A 78 2.13 6.82 -11.85
CA ILE A 78 3.33 7.00 -11.02
C ILE A 78 3.44 5.78 -10.11
N LEU A 79 4.59 5.10 -10.11
CA LEU A 79 4.92 4.04 -9.16
C LEU A 79 6.03 4.52 -8.21
N ALA A 80 5.84 4.29 -6.92
CA ALA A 80 6.93 4.41 -5.97
C ALA A 80 7.97 3.30 -6.24
N THR A 81 9.25 3.61 -6.11
CA THR A 81 10.34 2.65 -6.30
C THR A 81 10.29 1.52 -5.30
N ILE A 82 10.26 1.89 -4.02
CA ILE A 82 10.23 1.03 -2.85
C ILE A 82 9.77 1.86 -1.64
N GLY A 83 9.47 1.22 -0.52
CA GLY A 83 9.24 1.88 0.76
C GLY A 83 10.50 2.46 1.40
N GLY A 84 10.49 2.62 2.70
CA GLY A 84 11.54 3.21 3.54
C GLY A 84 10.96 3.76 4.83
N PHE A 85 11.37 4.97 5.25
CA PHE A 85 10.99 5.50 6.57
C PHE A 85 10.68 7.01 6.59
N ASN A 86 10.73 7.73 5.48
CA ASN A 86 10.76 9.17 5.48
C ASN A 86 9.89 9.87 4.42
N CYS A 87 8.89 9.18 3.86
CA CYS A 87 7.90 9.82 2.99
C CYS A 87 7.12 10.95 3.67
N ASN A 88 6.86 10.83 4.97
CA ASN A 88 6.08 11.79 5.73
C ASN A 88 6.73 13.18 5.80
N GLU A 89 8.05 13.27 5.71
CA GLU A 89 8.76 14.57 5.72
C GLU A 89 8.54 15.40 4.45
N LEU A 90 8.05 14.78 3.35
CA LEU A 90 7.72 15.48 2.11
C LEU A 90 6.41 16.27 2.19
N LEU A 91 5.48 15.85 3.05
CA LEU A 91 4.10 16.34 3.08
C LEU A 91 3.97 17.87 3.20
N PRO A 92 4.79 18.57 4.01
CA PRO A 92 4.72 20.03 4.11
C PRO A 92 5.15 20.78 2.84
N TYR A 93 5.85 20.11 1.94
CA TYR A 93 6.45 20.72 0.74
C TYR A 93 5.73 20.35 -0.56
N LEU A 94 4.75 19.43 -0.50
CA LEU A 94 3.97 19.03 -1.66
C LEU A 94 2.94 20.10 -2.06
N ASP A 95 2.90 20.43 -3.35
CA ASP A 95 1.84 21.23 -3.94
C ASP A 95 0.61 20.36 -4.25
N PHE A 96 -0.28 20.21 -3.27
CA PHE A 96 -1.51 19.43 -3.41
C PHE A 96 -2.49 20.04 -4.43
N GLU A 97 -2.42 21.35 -4.73
CA GLU A 97 -3.23 21.96 -5.78
C GLU A 97 -2.73 21.54 -7.18
N LEU A 98 -1.41 21.46 -7.36
CA LEU A 98 -0.81 20.92 -8.59
C LEU A 98 -1.24 19.45 -8.78
N ILE A 99 -1.17 18.64 -7.74
CA ILE A 99 -1.59 17.22 -7.77
C ILE A 99 -3.08 17.12 -8.12
N ALA A 100 -3.94 17.91 -7.48
CA ALA A 100 -5.38 17.92 -7.73
C ALA A 100 -5.75 18.33 -9.16
N ARG A 101 -5.00 19.25 -9.78
CA ARG A 101 -5.20 19.66 -11.18
C ARG A 101 -4.71 18.63 -12.19
N ASN A 102 -3.81 17.72 -11.80
CA ASN A 102 -3.19 16.73 -12.68
C ASN A 102 -3.40 15.30 -12.14
N PRO A 103 -4.65 14.83 -11.95
CA PRO A 103 -4.89 13.55 -11.30
C PRO A 103 -4.33 12.39 -12.11
N LYS A 104 -3.47 11.59 -11.48
CA LYS A 104 -2.83 10.40 -12.06
C LYS A 104 -2.94 9.21 -11.11
N ILE A 105 -2.81 8.01 -11.63
CA ILE A 105 -2.62 6.82 -10.80
C ILE A 105 -1.32 6.99 -10.01
N PHE A 106 -1.38 6.87 -8.68
CA PHE A 106 -0.22 6.88 -7.81
C PHE A 106 -0.27 5.63 -6.93
N CYS A 107 0.74 4.77 -7.07
CA CYS A 107 0.74 3.44 -6.45
C CYS A 107 2.07 3.16 -5.72
N GLY A 108 1.94 2.49 -4.58
CA GLY A 108 3.01 2.02 -3.71
C GLY A 108 2.44 1.45 -2.42
N TYR A 109 3.29 0.99 -1.51
CA TYR A 109 2.90 0.50 -0.18
C TYR A 109 4.00 0.80 0.85
N SER A 110 3.92 0.23 2.06
CA SER A 110 4.90 0.49 3.12
C SER A 110 4.92 1.97 3.49
N ASP A 111 6.08 2.60 3.57
CA ASP A 111 6.26 4.02 3.89
C ASP A 111 5.48 4.96 2.93
N THR A 112 5.22 4.53 1.69
CA THR A 112 4.38 5.30 0.75
C THR A 112 2.94 5.49 1.27
N THR A 113 2.49 4.73 2.25
CA THR A 113 1.20 4.88 2.93
C THR A 113 0.95 6.34 3.37
N ALA A 114 1.98 7.05 3.83
CA ALA A 114 1.87 8.45 4.22
C ALA A 114 1.43 9.33 3.05
N LEU A 115 2.04 9.16 1.86
CA LEU A 115 1.71 9.91 0.66
C LEU A 115 0.33 9.53 0.11
N LEU A 116 0.00 8.23 0.08
CA LEU A 116 -1.28 7.74 -0.45
C LEU A 116 -2.46 8.37 0.30
N ASN A 117 -2.44 8.33 1.61
CA ASN A 117 -3.51 8.88 2.44
C ASN A 117 -3.51 10.42 2.47
N ALA A 118 -2.34 11.07 2.48
CA ALA A 118 -2.24 12.52 2.45
C ALA A 118 -2.76 13.10 1.12
N ILE A 119 -2.38 12.51 -0.02
CA ILE A 119 -2.88 12.93 -1.34
C ILE A 119 -4.40 12.77 -1.41
N TYR A 120 -4.93 11.62 -0.98
CA TYR A 120 -6.36 11.43 -0.89
C TYR A 120 -7.03 12.48 0.01
N SER A 121 -6.55 12.65 1.23
CA SER A 121 -7.10 13.61 2.21
C SER A 121 -7.13 15.05 1.70
N LYS A 122 -6.08 15.47 0.99
CA LYS A 122 -5.91 16.86 0.54
C LYS A 122 -6.59 17.19 -0.79
N THR A 123 -6.77 16.17 -1.63
CA THR A 123 -7.21 16.40 -3.03
C THR A 123 -8.49 15.65 -3.41
N GLY A 124 -8.90 14.66 -2.62
CA GLY A 124 -9.97 13.71 -2.99
C GLY A 124 -9.55 12.74 -4.09
N MET A 125 -8.30 12.80 -4.57
CA MET A 125 -7.79 11.88 -5.58
C MET A 125 -7.59 10.50 -4.96
N LYS A 126 -8.15 9.48 -5.57
CA LYS A 126 -7.91 8.08 -5.17
C LYS A 126 -6.47 7.69 -5.46
N THR A 127 -5.88 6.93 -4.53
CA THR A 127 -4.52 6.40 -4.64
C THR A 127 -4.54 4.89 -4.43
N TYR A 128 -3.44 4.20 -4.75
CA TYR A 128 -3.42 2.74 -4.79
C TYR A 128 -2.36 2.19 -3.84
N MET A 129 -2.80 1.54 -2.76
CA MET A 129 -1.93 0.71 -1.94
C MET A 129 -1.75 -0.63 -2.65
N GLY A 130 -0.59 -0.81 -3.26
CA GLY A 130 -0.28 -1.97 -4.09
C GLY A 130 1.22 -2.03 -4.40
N PRO A 131 1.65 -2.89 -5.33
CA PRO A 131 3.06 -3.13 -5.59
C PRO A 131 3.81 -1.84 -5.93
N SER A 132 4.97 -1.67 -5.31
CA SER A 132 5.99 -0.72 -5.76
C SER A 132 6.66 -1.24 -7.03
N TYR A 133 7.42 -0.38 -7.72
CA TYR A 133 8.18 -0.79 -8.91
C TYR A 133 9.05 -2.02 -8.63
N SER A 134 9.78 -2.02 -7.52
CA SER A 134 10.65 -3.14 -7.13
C SER A 134 9.91 -4.46 -6.91
N SER A 135 8.65 -4.42 -6.51
CA SER A 135 7.82 -5.62 -6.31
C SER A 135 7.58 -6.39 -7.60
N PHE A 136 7.68 -5.73 -8.76
CA PHE A 136 7.64 -6.40 -10.07
C PHE A 136 8.90 -7.20 -10.40
N LYS A 137 9.95 -7.15 -9.56
CA LYS A 137 11.13 -8.01 -9.67
C LYS A 137 10.85 -9.44 -9.18
N MET A 138 9.93 -9.62 -8.24
CA MET A 138 9.62 -10.90 -7.63
C MET A 138 9.19 -11.94 -8.69
N ASP A 139 9.78 -13.14 -8.69
CA ASP A 139 9.44 -14.18 -9.65
C ASP A 139 8.26 -15.05 -9.18
N ALA A 140 8.29 -15.49 -7.93
CA ALA A 140 7.24 -16.31 -7.37
C ALA A 140 5.99 -15.47 -7.06
N LEU A 141 4.79 -16.04 -7.26
CA LEU A 141 3.49 -15.43 -6.91
C LEU A 141 3.17 -14.12 -7.67
N GLN A 142 3.99 -13.76 -8.66
CA GLN A 142 3.89 -12.49 -9.39
C GLN A 142 2.60 -12.36 -10.20
N ASP A 143 2.08 -13.47 -10.75
CA ASP A 143 0.89 -13.45 -11.60
C ASP A 143 -0.33 -12.92 -10.83
N TYR A 144 -0.56 -13.43 -9.61
CA TYR A 144 -1.64 -12.94 -8.76
C TYR A 144 -1.48 -11.44 -8.43
N GLN A 145 -0.28 -11.02 -8.03
CA GLN A 145 0.01 -9.62 -7.69
C GLN A 145 -0.20 -8.69 -8.90
N THR A 146 0.29 -9.10 -10.08
CA THR A 146 0.12 -8.35 -11.32
C THR A 146 -1.35 -8.26 -11.72
N GLU A 147 -2.11 -9.37 -11.65
CA GLU A 147 -3.54 -9.39 -11.98
C GLU A 147 -4.34 -8.48 -11.04
N SER A 148 -4.10 -8.56 -9.74
CA SER A 148 -4.76 -7.71 -8.75
C SER A 148 -4.47 -6.23 -8.98
N TRP A 149 -3.20 -5.88 -9.25
CA TRP A 149 -2.81 -4.51 -9.58
C TRP A 149 -3.49 -4.02 -10.85
N LEU A 150 -3.48 -4.81 -11.92
CA LEU A 150 -4.14 -4.47 -13.18
C LEU A 150 -5.63 -4.25 -13.00
N LYS A 151 -6.33 -5.11 -12.25
CA LYS A 151 -7.76 -4.92 -11.92
C LYS A 151 -7.99 -3.55 -11.26
N ALA A 152 -7.23 -3.22 -10.22
CA ALA A 152 -7.37 -1.98 -9.48
C ALA A 152 -7.13 -0.73 -10.35
N VAL A 153 -6.08 -0.72 -11.17
CA VAL A 153 -5.72 0.47 -11.96
C VAL A 153 -6.50 0.59 -13.28
N SER A 154 -7.15 -0.49 -13.76
CA SER A 154 -7.87 -0.49 -15.05
C SER A 154 -9.40 -0.56 -14.94
N GLN A 155 -9.94 -0.98 -13.79
CA GLN A 155 -11.39 -1.16 -13.60
C GLN A 155 -11.93 -0.14 -12.59
N THR A 156 -13.22 0.14 -12.65
CA THR A 156 -13.92 1.01 -11.68
C THR A 156 -14.55 0.21 -10.53
N SER A 157 -14.63 -1.11 -10.68
CA SER A 157 -15.12 -2.03 -9.67
C SER A 157 -14.37 -3.36 -9.80
N TYR A 158 -13.92 -3.90 -8.67
CA TYR A 158 -13.23 -5.19 -8.64
C TYR A 158 -13.37 -5.86 -7.27
N GLU A 159 -13.22 -7.18 -7.24
CA GLU A 159 -13.19 -7.97 -6.02
C GLU A 159 -11.75 -8.33 -5.65
N LEU A 160 -11.48 -8.27 -4.35
CA LEU A 160 -10.29 -8.85 -3.76
C LEU A 160 -10.58 -10.32 -3.49
N THR A 161 -9.70 -11.19 -3.92
CA THR A 161 -9.82 -12.65 -3.76
C THR A 161 -8.57 -13.20 -3.10
N PRO A 162 -8.67 -14.26 -2.29
CA PRO A 162 -7.49 -14.90 -1.72
C PRO A 162 -6.52 -15.39 -2.81
N SER A 163 -5.22 -15.26 -2.55
CA SER A 163 -4.20 -15.96 -3.34
C SER A 163 -4.28 -17.47 -3.08
N GLU A 164 -3.71 -18.29 -3.94
CA GLU A 164 -3.61 -19.73 -3.68
C GLU A 164 -2.60 -20.01 -2.55
N LYS A 165 -1.47 -19.30 -2.58
CA LYS A 165 -0.36 -19.47 -1.63
C LYS A 165 0.24 -18.14 -1.27
N TRP A 166 0.86 -18.10 -0.10
CA TRP A 166 1.60 -16.96 0.37
C TRP A 166 2.98 -17.34 0.95
N GLY A 167 3.85 -16.37 1.10
CA GLY A 167 5.14 -16.49 1.78
C GLY A 167 5.61 -15.15 2.34
N ASP A 168 6.49 -15.22 3.33
CA ASP A 168 7.21 -14.08 3.92
C ASP A 168 8.69 -14.11 3.52
N ASN A 169 8.95 -14.52 2.28
CA ASN A 169 10.31 -14.70 1.77
C ASN A 169 10.97 -13.33 1.52
N ALA A 170 12.25 -13.23 1.84
CA ALA A 170 13.06 -12.06 1.48
C ALA A 170 13.36 -12.03 -0.03
N TRP A 171 12.33 -11.86 -0.85
CA TRP A 171 12.36 -11.92 -2.32
C TRP A 171 13.37 -10.95 -2.96
N TYR A 172 13.77 -9.92 -2.23
CA TYR A 172 14.75 -8.90 -2.65
C TYR A 172 16.20 -9.37 -2.47
N LEU A 173 16.43 -10.46 -1.72
CA LEU A 173 17.75 -11.05 -1.51
C LEU A 173 17.99 -12.19 -2.51
N PRO A 174 19.17 -12.23 -3.17
CA PRO A 174 19.56 -13.37 -3.99
C PRO A 174 19.61 -14.65 -3.15
N ASP A 175 19.17 -15.76 -3.74
CA ASP A 175 19.23 -17.10 -3.13
C ASP A 175 18.50 -17.26 -1.79
N ALA A 176 17.59 -16.34 -1.44
CA ALA A 176 16.75 -16.51 -0.26
C ALA A 176 15.89 -17.77 -0.39
N PRO A 177 15.77 -18.59 0.68
CA PRO A 177 14.93 -19.77 0.63
C PRO A 177 13.47 -19.38 0.43
N LEU A 178 12.78 -20.07 -0.49
CA LEU A 178 11.36 -19.84 -0.75
C LEU A 178 10.54 -20.87 0.05
N THR A 179 9.68 -20.37 0.92
CA THR A 179 8.71 -21.17 1.68
C THR A 179 7.33 -20.63 1.40
N PHE A 180 6.39 -21.50 1.09
CA PHE A 180 5.02 -21.14 0.78
C PHE A 180 4.04 -21.87 1.69
N HIS A 181 2.95 -21.19 2.01
CA HIS A 181 1.84 -21.69 2.81
C HIS A 181 0.54 -21.54 2.02
N GLU A 182 -0.44 -22.40 2.26
CA GLU A 182 -1.78 -22.23 1.72
C GLU A 182 -2.44 -20.97 2.31
N THR A 183 -3.16 -20.22 1.49
CA THR A 183 -3.84 -19.00 1.94
C THR A 183 -5.19 -19.34 2.56
N GLU A 184 -5.47 -18.75 3.71
CA GLU A 184 -6.76 -18.78 4.37
C GLU A 184 -7.05 -17.42 4.99
N TRP A 185 -8.03 -16.69 4.46
CA TRP A 185 -8.54 -15.49 5.11
C TRP A 185 -9.44 -15.88 6.27
N LYS A 186 -9.34 -15.17 7.38
CA LYS A 186 -10.04 -15.52 8.61
C LYS A 186 -10.93 -14.39 9.09
N VAL A 187 -11.97 -14.76 9.84
CA VAL A 187 -12.94 -13.83 10.41
C VAL A 187 -12.81 -13.81 11.92
N TYR A 188 -12.54 -12.64 12.49
CA TYR A 188 -12.62 -12.43 13.94
C TYR A 188 -14.05 -12.10 14.36
N ASN A 189 -14.75 -11.21 13.65
CA ASN A 189 -16.14 -10.89 13.91
C ASN A 189 -16.92 -10.76 12.60
N HIS A 190 -18.10 -11.39 12.58
CA HIS A 190 -18.97 -11.42 11.39
C HIS A 190 -19.74 -10.12 11.21
N GLY A 191 -20.08 -9.80 9.96
CA GLY A 191 -20.93 -8.66 9.63
C GLY A 191 -20.78 -8.22 8.17
N LYS A 192 -21.50 -7.14 7.85
CA LYS A 192 -21.44 -6.46 6.55
C LYS A 192 -21.21 -4.97 6.78
N ALA A 193 -20.40 -4.38 5.92
CA ALA A 193 -20.12 -2.95 5.96
C ALA A 193 -19.89 -2.40 4.55
N GLN A 194 -20.17 -1.10 4.38
CA GLN A 194 -19.78 -0.35 3.19
C GLN A 194 -19.31 1.04 3.63
N ALA A 195 -18.08 1.40 3.31
CA ALA A 195 -17.51 2.70 3.65
C ALA A 195 -16.23 2.97 2.84
N THR A 196 -15.63 4.14 3.03
CA THR A 196 -14.41 4.57 2.34
C THR A 196 -13.17 3.83 2.86
N ALA A 197 -12.33 3.31 1.96
CA ALA A 197 -11.06 2.69 2.31
C ALA A 197 -10.01 3.73 2.73
N ILE A 198 -9.42 3.57 3.92
CA ILE A 198 -8.26 4.34 4.38
C ILE A 198 -7.31 3.43 5.16
N GLY A 199 -6.03 3.79 5.25
CA GLY A 199 -5.04 3.02 6.00
C GLY A 199 -3.86 2.57 5.15
N GLY A 200 -3.28 1.43 5.50
CA GLY A 200 -2.08 0.85 4.92
C GLY A 200 -1.13 0.33 5.98
N ASN A 201 0.17 0.54 5.83
CA ASN A 201 1.12 0.23 6.89
C ASN A 201 0.76 1.02 8.16
N LEU A 202 0.51 0.31 9.26
CA LEU A 202 -0.11 0.88 10.46
C LEU A 202 0.81 1.89 11.15
N SER A 203 2.08 1.57 11.27
CA SER A 203 3.06 2.49 11.88
C SER A 203 3.20 3.78 11.07
N THR A 204 3.27 3.68 9.74
CA THR A 204 3.34 4.83 8.82
C THR A 204 2.04 5.63 8.80
N PHE A 205 0.86 4.98 8.73
CA PHE A 205 -0.43 5.67 8.77
C PHE A 205 -0.60 6.45 10.08
N SER A 206 -0.08 5.90 11.17
CA SER A 206 -0.08 6.52 12.49
C SER A 206 0.67 7.86 12.54
N LEU A 207 1.66 8.09 11.66
CA LEU A 207 2.38 9.36 11.56
C LEU A 207 1.49 10.53 11.11
N LEU A 208 0.38 10.25 10.43
CA LEU A 208 -0.55 11.28 9.96
C LEU A 208 -1.46 11.84 11.07
N ARG A 209 -1.61 11.14 12.19
CA ARG A 209 -2.52 11.53 13.27
C ARG A 209 -2.20 12.91 13.82
N GLY A 210 -3.23 13.75 13.91
CA GLY A 210 -3.09 15.12 14.41
C GLY A 210 -2.41 16.09 13.45
N THR A 211 -2.11 15.64 12.23
CA THR A 211 -1.59 16.49 11.14
C THR A 211 -2.74 16.92 10.21
N PRO A 212 -2.55 17.98 9.39
CA PRO A 212 -3.54 18.37 8.39
C PRO A 212 -3.67 17.40 7.21
N TYR A 213 -2.93 16.30 7.20
CA TYR A 213 -2.89 15.28 6.16
C TYR A 213 -3.71 14.03 6.49
N THR A 214 -4.27 13.97 7.68
CA THR A 214 -5.11 12.88 8.16
C THR A 214 -6.41 12.81 7.37
N PRO A 215 -6.82 11.65 6.78
CA PRO A 215 -8.16 11.49 6.22
C PRO A 215 -9.25 11.75 7.27
N THR A 216 -10.33 12.40 6.86
CA THR A 216 -11.41 12.86 7.76
C THR A 216 -12.78 12.30 7.37
N ASP A 217 -12.82 11.17 6.71
CA ASP A 217 -14.06 10.49 6.35
C ASP A 217 -14.88 10.13 7.60
N GLU A 218 -16.18 10.35 7.58
CA GLU A 218 -17.07 9.99 8.69
C GLU A 218 -17.33 8.47 8.74
N ASN A 219 -17.38 7.82 7.57
CA ASN A 219 -17.58 6.39 7.42
C ASN A 219 -16.40 5.78 6.68
N TYR A 220 -15.66 4.90 7.31
CA TYR A 220 -14.42 4.34 6.76
C TYR A 220 -14.23 2.86 7.13
N VAL A 221 -13.59 2.15 6.23
CA VAL A 221 -13.00 0.83 6.45
C VAL A 221 -11.50 1.02 6.66
N LEU A 222 -10.98 0.51 7.77
CA LEU A 222 -9.55 0.52 8.06
C LEU A 222 -8.88 -0.69 7.43
N PHE A 223 -7.87 -0.46 6.61
CA PHE A 223 -6.91 -1.46 6.15
C PHE A 223 -5.60 -1.25 6.90
N VAL A 224 -5.13 -2.27 7.62
CA VAL A 224 -3.91 -2.17 8.42
C VAL A 224 -3.01 -3.38 8.21
N GLU A 225 -1.72 -3.15 8.16
CA GLU A 225 -0.69 -4.17 8.07
C GLU A 225 0.59 -3.70 8.75
N GLU A 226 1.52 -4.60 9.03
CA GLU A 226 2.83 -4.27 9.59
C GLU A 226 3.96 -4.83 8.72
N ALA A 227 5.10 -4.18 8.83
CA ALA A 227 6.35 -4.63 8.24
C ALA A 227 7.18 -5.46 9.24
N GLU A 228 8.23 -6.06 8.75
CA GLU A 228 9.14 -6.89 9.54
C GLU A 228 9.90 -6.13 10.66
N GLU A 229 9.89 -4.81 10.63
CA GLU A 229 10.53 -3.97 11.66
C GLU A 229 9.66 -3.81 12.93
N ASP A 230 8.35 -4.04 12.83
CA ASP A 230 7.40 -3.87 13.93
C ASP A 230 6.99 -5.24 14.51
N ASP A 231 7.01 -5.37 15.84
CA ASP A 231 6.54 -6.56 16.52
C ASP A 231 5.08 -6.46 16.99
N TYR A 232 4.56 -7.52 17.61
CA TYR A 232 3.19 -7.55 18.11
C TYR A 232 2.89 -6.48 19.17
N VAL A 233 3.90 -5.98 19.89
CA VAL A 233 3.75 -4.92 20.89
C VAL A 233 3.55 -3.58 20.20
N GLU A 234 4.30 -3.33 19.10
CA GLU A 234 4.12 -2.14 18.27
C GLU A 234 2.75 -2.16 17.60
N PHE A 235 2.33 -3.29 17.06
CA PHE A 235 0.99 -3.45 16.49
C PHE A 235 -0.10 -3.12 17.51
N GLU A 236 -0.03 -3.71 18.73
CA GLU A 236 -0.99 -3.44 19.80
C GLU A 236 -1.10 -1.94 20.11
N ARG A 237 0.05 -1.30 20.32
CA ARG A 237 0.12 0.13 20.66
C ARG A 237 -0.43 1.00 19.53
N ASN A 238 -0.04 0.72 18.29
CA ASN A 238 -0.46 1.49 17.13
C ASN A 238 -1.95 1.28 16.81
N LEU A 239 -2.47 0.05 16.94
CA LEU A 239 -3.90 -0.23 16.79
C LEU A 239 -4.74 0.51 17.84
N ALA A 240 -4.32 0.48 19.10
CA ALA A 240 -5.02 1.22 20.16
C ALA A 240 -5.05 2.73 19.86
N ALA A 241 -3.94 3.29 19.42
CA ALA A 241 -3.85 4.70 19.06
C ALA A 241 -4.63 5.03 17.78
N LEU A 242 -4.68 4.11 16.80
CA LEU A 242 -5.49 4.25 15.60
C LEU A 242 -6.99 4.29 15.95
N LEU A 243 -7.47 3.37 16.78
CA LEU A 243 -8.87 3.32 17.21
C LEU A 243 -9.28 4.51 18.08
N GLN A 244 -8.33 5.21 18.72
CA GLN A 244 -8.58 6.49 19.38
C GLN A 244 -8.76 7.63 18.38
N ALA A 245 -8.00 7.64 17.29
CA ALA A 245 -8.10 8.64 16.24
C ALA A 245 -9.31 8.39 15.32
N TYR A 246 -9.64 7.14 15.12
CA TYR A 246 -10.73 6.64 14.27
C TYR A 246 -11.66 5.73 15.09
N PRO A 247 -12.54 6.31 15.97
CA PRO A 247 -13.27 5.55 16.97
C PRO A 247 -14.46 4.74 16.43
N ASN A 248 -14.91 5.01 15.19
CA ASN A 248 -16.11 4.41 14.61
C ASN A 248 -15.84 3.76 13.24
N PRO A 249 -14.85 2.86 13.11
CA PRO A 249 -14.66 2.15 11.85
C PRO A 249 -15.88 1.29 11.52
N GLN A 250 -16.21 1.18 10.24
CA GLN A 250 -17.29 0.31 9.78
C GLN A 250 -16.80 -1.14 9.56
N ALA A 251 -15.52 -1.33 9.31
CA ALA A 251 -14.84 -2.61 9.27
C ALA A 251 -13.35 -2.43 9.56
N LEU A 252 -12.69 -3.51 9.97
CA LEU A 252 -11.22 -3.59 10.07
C LEU A 252 -10.74 -4.79 9.26
N LEU A 253 -9.82 -4.53 8.34
CA LEU A 253 -9.19 -5.52 7.48
C LEU A 253 -7.68 -5.54 7.79
N ILE A 254 -7.17 -6.70 8.21
CA ILE A 254 -5.81 -6.84 8.71
C ILE A 254 -5.01 -7.72 7.73
N GLY A 255 -3.92 -7.18 7.22
CA GLY A 255 -2.96 -7.90 6.40
C GLY A 255 -2.21 -8.96 7.20
N ARG A 256 -1.67 -9.95 6.50
CA ARG A 256 -0.90 -11.03 7.09
C ARG A 256 0.42 -10.50 7.65
N PHE A 257 0.76 -10.92 8.85
CA PHE A 257 2.01 -10.52 9.50
C PHE A 257 3.20 -11.33 8.97
N PRO A 258 4.34 -10.68 8.65
CA PRO A 258 5.62 -11.36 8.51
C PRO A 258 6.01 -12.08 9.82
N LYS A 259 6.80 -13.15 9.71
CA LYS A 259 7.25 -13.92 10.90
C LYS A 259 8.08 -13.09 11.88
N GLU A 260 8.78 -12.07 11.38
CA GLU A 260 9.59 -11.15 12.17
C GLU A 260 8.75 -10.36 13.19
N CYS A 261 7.48 -10.09 12.87
CA CYS A 261 6.51 -9.44 13.78
C CYS A 261 6.20 -10.30 15.01
N GLN A 262 6.57 -11.58 15.01
CA GLN A 262 6.31 -12.54 16.10
C GLN A 262 4.82 -12.60 16.52
N MET A 263 3.93 -12.20 15.63
CA MET A 263 2.49 -12.26 15.82
C MET A 263 2.00 -13.70 15.68
N THR A 264 1.40 -14.23 16.72
CA THR A 264 0.65 -15.49 16.65
C THR A 264 -0.84 -15.22 16.56
N GLU A 265 -1.63 -16.16 16.07
CA GLU A 265 -3.08 -16.02 16.04
C GLU A 265 -3.65 -15.77 17.45
N GLU A 266 -3.16 -16.49 18.48
CA GLU A 266 -3.57 -16.29 19.87
C GLU A 266 -3.30 -14.86 20.36
N LEU A 267 -2.13 -14.29 20.04
CA LEU A 267 -1.78 -12.92 20.39
C LEU A 267 -2.66 -11.92 19.64
N LEU A 268 -2.89 -12.12 18.34
CA LEU A 268 -3.76 -11.25 17.56
C LEU A 268 -5.17 -11.21 18.13
N LEU A 269 -5.77 -12.39 18.38
CA LEU A 269 -7.12 -12.48 18.95
C LEU A 269 -7.19 -11.84 20.33
N TYR A 270 -6.17 -12.02 21.18
CA TYR A 270 -6.07 -11.36 22.47
C TYR A 270 -6.02 -9.83 22.35
N ILE A 271 -5.24 -9.30 21.39
CA ILE A 271 -5.16 -7.85 21.12
C ILE A 271 -6.52 -7.32 20.65
N LEU A 272 -7.17 -7.99 19.69
CA LEU A 272 -8.47 -7.57 19.16
C LEU A 272 -9.56 -7.59 20.26
N ASP A 273 -9.52 -8.58 21.16
CA ASP A 273 -10.47 -8.72 22.29
C ASP A 273 -10.43 -7.55 23.27
N LYS A 274 -9.33 -6.82 23.34
CA LYS A 274 -9.18 -5.62 24.19
C LYS A 274 -10.02 -4.44 23.70
N HIS A 275 -10.48 -4.45 22.44
CA HIS A 275 -11.18 -3.33 21.81
C HIS A 275 -12.66 -3.64 21.57
N PRO A 276 -13.60 -3.17 22.42
CA PRO A 276 -15.02 -3.50 22.31
C PRO A 276 -15.67 -3.17 20.97
N ILE A 277 -15.18 -2.14 20.26
CA ILE A 277 -15.69 -1.74 18.94
C ILE A 277 -15.49 -2.86 17.90
N LEU A 278 -14.40 -3.61 17.98
CA LEU A 278 -14.09 -4.67 17.03
C LEU A 278 -15.03 -5.88 17.16
N LYS A 279 -15.77 -5.99 18.25
CA LYS A 279 -16.83 -6.99 18.45
C LYS A 279 -18.18 -6.56 17.87
N GLN A 280 -18.26 -5.36 17.28
CA GLN A 280 -19.50 -4.76 16.76
C GLN A 280 -19.46 -4.54 15.25
N ILE A 281 -18.31 -4.71 14.62
CA ILE A 281 -18.06 -4.48 13.20
C ILE A 281 -17.45 -5.73 12.57
N PRO A 282 -17.58 -5.96 11.25
CA PRO A 282 -16.84 -7.03 10.58
C PRO A 282 -15.33 -6.80 10.68
N VAL A 283 -14.61 -7.86 11.05
CA VAL A 283 -13.15 -7.88 11.14
C VAL A 283 -12.62 -9.13 10.47
N LEU A 284 -11.76 -8.95 9.45
CA LEU A 284 -11.04 -10.02 8.77
C LEU A 284 -9.54 -9.85 8.99
N TYR A 285 -8.82 -10.97 9.01
CA TYR A 285 -7.37 -10.99 9.15
C TYR A 285 -6.72 -12.07 8.29
N ASP A 286 -5.40 -12.12 8.24
CA ASP A 286 -4.60 -12.96 7.35
C ASP A 286 -4.86 -12.67 5.85
N LEU A 287 -5.15 -11.40 5.51
CA LEU A 287 -5.42 -10.96 4.15
C LEU A 287 -4.12 -10.78 3.34
N ASP A 288 -4.22 -10.94 2.02
CA ASP A 288 -3.08 -10.86 1.09
C ASP A 288 -2.72 -9.40 0.75
N PHE A 289 -2.30 -8.63 1.74
CA PHE A 289 -1.70 -7.33 1.50
C PHE A 289 -0.63 -7.05 2.56
N ALA A 290 0.34 -6.22 2.24
CA ALA A 290 1.43 -5.82 3.11
C ALA A 290 2.81 -6.39 2.75
N HIS A 291 3.58 -6.80 3.78
CA HIS A 291 4.97 -7.26 3.66
C HIS A 291 5.12 -8.79 3.52
N THR A 292 4.02 -9.50 3.35
CA THR A 292 4.01 -10.88 2.83
C THR A 292 3.64 -10.89 1.35
N GLN A 293 4.00 -11.93 0.61
CA GLN A 293 3.72 -12.06 -0.82
C GLN A 293 2.72 -13.20 -1.11
N PRO A 294 1.88 -13.06 -2.13
CA PRO A 294 1.68 -11.89 -2.97
C PRO A 294 0.79 -10.87 -2.28
N LEU A 295 0.70 -9.68 -2.84
CA LEU A 295 -0.23 -8.67 -2.33
C LEU A 295 -1.29 -8.30 -3.37
N PHE A 296 -2.52 -8.09 -2.91
CA PHE A 296 -3.54 -7.44 -3.72
C PHE A 296 -3.44 -5.90 -3.60
N THR A 297 -4.11 -5.20 -4.50
CA THR A 297 -4.12 -3.73 -4.52
C THR A 297 -5.43 -3.19 -3.98
N ILE A 298 -5.33 -2.22 -3.06
CA ILE A 298 -6.46 -1.51 -2.45
C ILE A 298 -6.50 -0.08 -3.00
N THR A 299 -7.66 0.38 -3.45
CA THR A 299 -7.86 1.78 -3.81
C THR A 299 -8.23 2.60 -2.57
N ILE A 300 -7.31 3.42 -2.07
CA ILE A 300 -7.56 4.38 -0.98
C ILE A 300 -8.52 5.46 -1.46
N GLY A 301 -9.54 5.77 -0.67
CA GLY A 301 -10.60 6.71 -1.02
C GLY A 301 -11.74 6.11 -1.85
N ALA A 302 -11.67 4.82 -2.21
CA ALA A 302 -12.78 4.11 -2.85
C ALA A 302 -13.81 3.60 -1.83
N GLN A 303 -15.03 3.33 -2.29
CA GLN A 303 -16.01 2.62 -1.48
C GLN A 303 -15.66 1.13 -1.42
N VAL A 304 -15.65 0.58 -0.22
CA VAL A 304 -15.39 -0.84 0.01
C VAL A 304 -16.63 -1.48 0.62
N THR A 305 -17.11 -2.55 0.02
CA THR A 305 -18.16 -3.41 0.57
C THR A 305 -17.51 -4.68 1.12
N VAL A 306 -17.70 -4.95 2.39
CA VAL A 306 -17.23 -6.14 3.10
C VAL A 306 -18.42 -7.00 3.49
N ASP A 307 -18.39 -8.28 3.18
CA ASP A 307 -19.36 -9.28 3.63
C ASP A 307 -18.61 -10.54 4.10
N THR A 308 -18.53 -10.72 5.40
CA THR A 308 -17.78 -11.85 5.99
C THR A 308 -18.50 -13.20 5.89
N GLU A 309 -19.79 -13.23 5.61
CA GLU A 309 -20.53 -14.48 5.41
C GLU A 309 -20.16 -15.12 4.05
N THR A 310 -19.91 -14.29 3.06
CA THR A 310 -19.48 -14.73 1.72
C THR A 310 -18.00 -14.58 1.47
N MET A 311 -17.25 -14.08 2.46
CA MET A 311 -15.83 -13.72 2.34
C MET A 311 -15.55 -12.79 1.15
N SER A 312 -16.47 -11.86 0.87
CA SER A 312 -16.38 -10.94 -0.25
C SER A 312 -15.88 -9.57 0.20
N ILE A 313 -14.89 -9.04 -0.49
CA ILE A 313 -14.38 -7.68 -0.36
C ILE A 313 -14.39 -7.06 -1.75
N ARG A 314 -15.30 -6.13 -1.98
CA ARG A 314 -15.46 -5.45 -3.26
C ARG A 314 -15.10 -3.98 -3.13
N ILE A 315 -14.34 -3.48 -4.11
CA ILE A 315 -13.93 -2.08 -4.21
C ILE A 315 -14.64 -1.43 -5.39
N ASP A 316 -15.28 -0.28 -5.15
CA ASP A 316 -16.01 0.52 -6.13
C ASP A 316 -15.48 1.97 -6.10
N GLU A 317 -14.95 2.47 -7.25
CA GLU A 317 -14.39 3.82 -7.37
C GLU A 317 -15.39 4.90 -7.80
#